data_f9ad3204300ead433cb83295dc496b99
#
_entry.id   f9ad3204300ead433cb83295dc496b99
#
_cell.length_a   1.000
_cell.length_b   1.000
_cell.length_c   1.000
_cell.angle_alpha   90.00
_cell.angle_beta   90.00
_cell.angle_gamma   90.00
#
_symmetry.space_group_name_H-M   'P 1'
#
loop_
_entity.id
_entity.type
_entity.pdbx_description
1 polymer ?
#
loop_
_entity_poly.entity_id
_entity_poly.type
_entity_poly.pdbx_seq_one_letter_code
_entity_poly.pdbx_strand_id
1 'polypeptide(L)'
;MHIDARTLPNGTLLEGDLCIVGAGAAGITIAREWIGSHRKVLLLEGGGLQYEPAMQDLYRGEIVGLPYFPLHAARLHYFGGTTGHWAGWCATFDAIDFEKRDWVPHSGWPIRREDLDPFYVRAQPLVELGPYEFSAAAWQRRDPALVPLPLDARVVWTKMWQFSPPTRFGTKYRDAIFSARNVELYTHANVCEIEPNDAVTAVQGLRVRGLDGKEIRVRARHYVLACCSIQNARLLLASRLGNANDLVGRFFMEHIEMPGGHLVLAAVPTAGMKMYEMNYGVTKARGELALHAAVQRERRMLNGTVSLEPGAPDEVAKSTFQAMPPDAVARMRESRPSGAAEPPPAADRFFHVFSRMEQSPNPHSRVSLSTERDALGMPRVKLDWRLTELEKHSFRAFYEVLGQEFGRSGLGRVQLLDWITSTEPGWPSTLGGGWHHMGTTRMHESPRWGVVDPSCQVHGLPNLSIAGASVFPTGGGVNPTLTLVALSLRLSDSLKRKLA
;
A
#
# COMPACT_ATOMS: atom_id res chain seq x y z
N MET A 1 12.89 14.66 19.53
CA MET A 1 12.66 16.13 19.62
C MET A 1 11.95 16.57 18.34
N HIS A 2 11.02 17.56 18.40
CA HIS A 2 10.35 18.13 17.24
C HIS A 2 10.83 19.56 16.98
N ILE A 3 11.12 19.87 15.72
CA ILE A 3 11.59 21.16 15.24
C ILE A 3 10.81 21.55 13.97
N ASP A 4 10.22 22.73 13.93
CA ASP A 4 9.66 23.28 12.72
C ASP A 4 10.81 23.90 11.90
N ALA A 5 11.05 23.39 10.69
CA ALA A 5 12.18 23.85 9.86
C ALA A 5 12.09 25.34 9.50
N ARG A 6 10.89 25.92 9.50
CA ARG A 6 10.67 27.35 9.28
C ARG A 6 11.31 28.24 10.37
N THR A 7 11.56 27.70 11.56
CA THR A 7 12.24 28.44 12.64
C THR A 7 13.76 28.48 12.50
N LEU A 8 14.33 27.65 11.61
CA LEU A 8 15.76 27.60 11.40
C LEU A 8 16.24 28.79 10.54
N PRO A 9 17.47 29.28 10.77
CA PRO A 9 18.10 30.24 9.87
C PRO A 9 18.25 29.66 8.45
N ASN A 10 18.13 30.55 7.45
CA ASN A 10 18.45 30.17 6.07
C ASN A 10 19.92 29.75 5.95
N GLY A 11 20.19 28.70 5.18
CA GLY A 11 21.53 28.13 5.03
C GLY A 11 21.95 27.17 6.15
N THR A 12 21.09 26.88 7.13
CA THR A 12 21.41 25.91 8.20
C THR A 12 21.85 24.57 7.61
N LEU A 13 22.92 23.99 8.15
CA LEU A 13 23.34 22.60 7.90
C LEU A 13 22.92 21.72 9.06
N LEU A 14 22.13 20.68 8.76
CA LEU A 14 21.79 19.61 9.70
C LEU A 14 22.69 18.39 9.47
N GLU A 15 23.23 17.83 10.52
CA GLU A 15 24.12 16.66 10.45
C GLU A 15 23.62 15.53 11.35
N GLY A 16 23.72 14.29 10.85
CA GLY A 16 23.33 13.08 11.56
C GLY A 16 24.00 11.82 11.01
N ASP A 17 23.77 10.69 11.67
CA ASP A 17 24.22 9.37 11.18
C ASP A 17 23.25 8.80 10.14
N LEU A 18 21.94 8.91 10.39
CA LEU A 18 20.86 8.44 9.54
C LEU A 18 19.88 9.58 9.25
N CYS A 19 19.59 9.82 7.97
CA CYS A 19 18.54 10.73 7.55
C CYS A 19 17.39 9.95 6.89
N ILE A 20 16.17 10.08 7.41
CA ILE A 20 14.96 9.47 6.90
C ILE A 20 14.09 10.57 6.30
N VAL A 21 13.77 10.46 5.02
CA VAL A 21 12.95 11.42 4.28
C VAL A 21 11.54 10.89 4.15
N GLY A 22 10.58 11.55 4.80
CA GLY A 22 9.17 11.16 4.90
C GLY A 22 8.84 10.48 6.23
N ALA A 23 7.94 11.11 6.98
CA ALA A 23 7.45 10.62 8.27
C ALA A 23 6.06 9.96 8.17
N GLY A 24 5.87 9.10 7.16
CA GLY A 24 4.73 8.17 7.04
C GLY A 24 4.99 6.85 7.78
N ALA A 25 4.19 5.82 7.47
CA ALA A 25 4.30 4.50 8.12
C ALA A 25 5.72 3.93 8.07
N ALA A 26 6.39 3.95 6.91
CA ALA A 26 7.73 3.42 6.74
C ALA A 26 8.77 4.21 7.54
N GLY A 27 8.77 5.54 7.40
CA GLY A 27 9.75 6.42 8.05
C GLY A 27 9.63 6.40 9.56
N ILE A 28 8.40 6.49 10.10
CA ILE A 28 8.16 6.39 11.56
C ILE A 28 8.56 5.00 12.08
N THR A 29 8.27 3.91 11.36
CA THR A 29 8.70 2.56 11.73
C THR A 29 10.21 2.50 11.90
N ILE A 30 10.97 2.98 10.90
CA ILE A 30 12.43 3.00 10.98
C ILE A 30 12.90 3.89 12.13
N ALA A 31 12.43 5.14 12.21
CA ALA A 31 12.87 6.08 13.25
C ALA A 31 12.69 5.53 14.67
N ARG A 32 11.56 4.84 14.93
CA ARG A 32 11.29 4.19 16.22
C ARG A 32 12.31 3.11 16.58
N GLU A 33 12.75 2.33 15.61
CA GLU A 33 13.75 1.28 15.83
C GLU A 33 15.13 1.82 16.25
N TRP A 34 15.36 3.12 16.07
CA TRP A 34 16.62 3.78 16.42
C TRP A 34 16.53 4.58 17.73
N ILE A 35 15.36 4.71 18.35
CA ILE A 35 15.20 5.40 19.63
C ILE A 35 16.10 4.72 20.68
N GLY A 36 16.86 5.52 21.43
CA GLY A 36 17.77 5.04 22.47
C GLY A 36 19.12 4.50 21.94
N SER A 37 19.34 4.49 20.62
CA SER A 37 20.67 4.18 20.08
C SER A 37 21.62 5.38 20.28
N HIS A 38 22.94 5.14 20.12
CA HIS A 38 23.94 6.19 20.17
C HIS A 38 24.07 6.98 18.85
N ARG A 39 23.27 6.65 17.84
CA ARG A 39 23.27 7.31 16.53
C ARG A 39 22.25 8.44 16.47
N LYS A 40 22.64 9.54 15.87
CA LYS A 40 21.74 10.68 15.61
C LYS A 40 20.92 10.43 14.37
N VAL A 41 19.59 10.47 14.51
CA VAL A 41 18.62 10.26 13.41
C VAL A 41 17.90 11.55 13.10
N LEU A 42 17.93 11.96 11.83
CA LEU A 42 17.15 13.06 11.30
C LEU A 42 15.94 12.49 10.57
N LEU A 43 14.73 12.82 11.04
CA LEU A 43 13.47 12.44 10.39
C LEU A 43 12.86 13.69 9.77
N LEU A 44 12.81 13.75 8.44
CA LEU A 44 12.32 14.89 7.69
C LEU A 44 10.89 14.64 7.21
N GLU A 45 9.98 15.57 7.49
CA GLU A 45 8.60 15.58 6.98
C GLU A 45 8.34 16.89 6.24
N GLY A 46 7.83 16.79 5.01
CA GLY A 46 7.57 17.96 4.18
C GLY A 46 6.43 18.82 4.69
N GLY A 47 5.38 18.20 5.24
CA GLY A 47 4.25 18.92 5.85
C GLY A 47 4.45 19.21 7.33
N GLY A 48 3.39 19.75 7.95
CA GLY A 48 3.32 20.02 9.38
C GLY A 48 2.87 18.80 10.19
N LEU A 49 2.36 19.05 11.40
CA LEU A 49 1.78 18.01 12.26
C LEU A 49 0.33 17.69 11.90
N GLN A 50 -0.31 18.51 11.08
CA GLN A 50 -1.69 18.39 10.64
C GLN A 50 -1.78 18.70 9.15
N TYR A 51 -2.97 18.50 8.59
CA TYR A 51 -3.26 18.84 7.21
C TYR A 51 -3.18 20.36 6.97
N GLU A 52 -2.39 20.74 5.96
CA GLU A 52 -2.25 22.11 5.49
C GLU A 52 -2.49 22.13 3.97
N PRO A 53 -3.48 22.91 3.47
CA PRO A 53 -3.80 22.95 2.03
C PRO A 53 -2.60 23.27 1.14
N ALA A 54 -1.76 24.22 1.54
CA ALA A 54 -0.59 24.63 0.76
C ALA A 54 0.46 23.51 0.65
N MET A 55 0.67 22.74 1.72
CA MET A 55 1.54 21.56 1.71
C MET A 55 0.95 20.43 0.87
N GLN A 56 -0.34 20.20 1.01
CA GLN A 56 -1.06 19.17 0.24
C GLN A 56 -1.04 19.46 -1.27
N ASP A 57 -1.07 20.74 -1.69
CA ASP A 57 -0.99 21.14 -3.09
C ASP A 57 0.30 20.68 -3.78
N LEU A 58 1.42 20.53 -3.04
CA LEU A 58 2.69 20.01 -3.58
C LEU A 58 2.55 18.58 -4.15
N TYR A 59 1.47 17.87 -3.80
CA TYR A 59 1.17 16.53 -4.29
C TYR A 59 0.30 16.50 -5.56
N ARG A 60 -0.15 17.64 -6.07
CA ARG A 60 -0.85 17.70 -7.37
C ARG A 60 0.04 17.19 -8.50
N GLY A 61 -0.60 16.63 -9.51
CA GLY A 61 0.05 16.14 -10.71
C GLY A 61 -0.98 15.81 -11.79
N GLU A 62 -0.49 15.44 -12.97
CA GLU A 62 -1.29 15.08 -14.13
C GLU A 62 -1.61 13.59 -14.13
N ILE A 63 -2.80 13.22 -14.60
CA ILE A 63 -3.20 11.84 -14.88
C ILE A 63 -3.35 11.74 -16.41
N VAL A 64 -2.51 10.92 -17.03
CA VAL A 64 -2.45 10.80 -18.52
C VAL A 64 -2.76 9.39 -19.02
N GLY A 65 -2.88 8.42 -18.11
CA GLY A 65 -3.27 7.04 -18.40
C GLY A 65 -4.75 6.78 -18.16
N LEU A 66 -5.06 5.61 -17.61
CA LEU A 66 -6.42 5.28 -17.17
C LEU A 66 -6.92 6.28 -16.12
N PRO A 67 -8.25 6.49 -16.02
CA PRO A 67 -8.81 7.35 -14.98
C PRO A 67 -8.31 6.97 -13.59
N TYR A 68 -7.89 7.95 -12.82
CA TYR A 68 -7.36 7.76 -11.49
C TYR A 68 -7.80 8.90 -10.56
N PHE A 69 -7.65 8.69 -9.28
CA PHE A 69 -7.96 9.71 -8.25
C PHE A 69 -7.00 10.89 -8.35
N PRO A 70 -7.44 12.11 -8.00
CA PRO A 70 -6.52 13.24 -7.88
C PRO A 70 -5.34 12.88 -6.95
N LEU A 71 -4.11 13.02 -7.44
CA LEU A 71 -2.91 12.52 -6.74
C LEU A 71 -2.72 13.13 -5.35
N HIS A 72 -3.21 14.35 -5.14
CA HIS A 72 -3.19 15.03 -3.83
C HIS A 72 -4.32 14.58 -2.89
N ALA A 73 -5.34 13.84 -3.37
CA ALA A 73 -6.38 13.26 -2.53
C ALA A 73 -6.00 11.86 -2.04
N ALA A 74 -5.27 11.10 -2.87
CA ALA A 74 -4.87 9.71 -2.57
C ALA A 74 -3.72 9.60 -1.55
N ARG A 75 -3.09 10.70 -1.16
CA ARG A 75 -1.92 10.74 -0.26
C ARG A 75 -2.01 11.95 0.66
N LEU A 76 -1.45 11.83 1.86
CA LEU A 76 -1.42 12.93 2.83
C LEU A 76 0.01 13.41 3.08
N HIS A 77 0.18 14.73 3.13
CA HIS A 77 1.46 15.41 3.29
C HIS A 77 1.53 16.10 4.65
N TYR A 78 1.68 15.29 5.70
CA TYR A 78 1.93 15.71 7.08
C TYR A 78 2.44 14.54 7.91
N PHE A 79 2.88 14.80 9.14
CA PHE A 79 3.41 13.80 10.07
C PHE A 79 2.42 12.64 10.30
N GLY A 80 2.84 11.43 10.01
CA GLY A 80 2.00 10.23 9.94
C GLY A 80 1.61 9.83 8.53
N GLY A 81 1.68 10.75 7.57
CA GLY A 81 1.40 10.50 6.16
C GLY A 81 0.03 9.89 5.92
N THR A 82 -0.08 9.06 4.91
CA THR A 82 -1.34 8.43 4.45
C THR A 82 -2.01 7.53 5.50
N THR A 83 -1.30 7.16 6.60
CA THR A 83 -1.99 6.52 7.74
C THR A 83 -3.02 7.45 8.40
N GLY A 84 -3.01 8.74 8.10
CA GLY A 84 -4.03 9.71 8.53
C GLY A 84 -5.45 9.38 8.04
N HIS A 85 -5.61 8.65 6.91
CA HIS A 85 -6.92 8.30 6.34
C HIS A 85 -7.07 6.82 5.93
N TRP A 86 -6.07 5.95 6.14
CA TRP A 86 -6.20 4.54 5.77
C TRP A 86 -7.29 3.81 6.57
N ALA A 87 -7.83 2.74 6.01
CA ALA A 87 -8.91 1.98 6.63
C ALA A 87 -8.41 0.82 7.54
N GLY A 88 -7.10 0.59 7.61
CA GLY A 88 -6.50 -0.39 8.52
C GLY A 88 -6.53 -1.84 8.05
N TRP A 89 -6.83 -2.10 6.79
CA TRP A 89 -6.92 -3.47 6.25
C TRP A 89 -5.55 -4.11 6.15
N CYS A 90 -5.37 -5.28 6.76
CA CYS A 90 -4.11 -5.98 6.84
C CYS A 90 -4.27 -7.49 6.63
N ALA A 91 -3.45 -8.01 5.74
CA ALA A 91 -3.16 -9.43 5.61
C ALA A 91 -1.72 -9.59 5.10
N THR A 92 -1.18 -10.81 5.19
CA THR A 92 0.16 -11.10 4.67
C THR A 92 0.09 -11.48 3.19
N PHE A 93 1.11 -11.14 2.44
CA PHE A 93 1.30 -11.66 1.09
C PHE A 93 1.39 -13.18 1.13
N ASP A 94 0.89 -13.85 0.09
CA ASP A 94 1.00 -15.29 -0.07
C ASP A 94 2.36 -15.67 -0.67
N ALA A 95 2.78 -16.93 -0.53
CA ALA A 95 4.06 -17.39 -1.08
C ALA A 95 4.14 -17.18 -2.60
N ILE A 96 3.03 -17.40 -3.32
CA ILE A 96 2.95 -17.20 -4.77
C ILE A 96 3.24 -15.75 -5.20
N ASP A 97 2.99 -14.75 -4.34
CA ASP A 97 3.25 -13.35 -4.64
C ASP A 97 4.75 -13.07 -4.77
N PHE A 98 5.59 -13.89 -4.12
CA PHE A 98 7.06 -13.78 -4.16
C PHE A 98 7.67 -14.57 -5.32
N GLU A 99 6.93 -15.51 -5.89
CA GLU A 99 7.43 -16.40 -6.94
C GLU A 99 7.64 -15.69 -8.27
N LYS A 100 8.64 -16.14 -9.02
CA LYS A 100 8.74 -15.84 -10.45
C LYS A 100 7.72 -16.69 -11.18
N ARG A 101 6.65 -16.07 -11.66
CA ARG A 101 5.54 -16.70 -12.41
C ARG A 101 5.77 -16.50 -13.91
N ASP A 102 5.91 -17.57 -14.68
CA ASP A 102 6.20 -17.53 -16.12
C ASP A 102 5.11 -16.83 -16.95
N TRP A 103 3.88 -16.76 -16.43
CA TRP A 103 2.74 -16.06 -17.04
C TRP A 103 2.57 -14.61 -16.56
N VAL A 104 3.34 -14.17 -15.56
CA VAL A 104 3.34 -12.79 -15.06
C VAL A 104 4.68 -12.15 -15.37
N PRO A 105 4.77 -11.38 -16.46
CA PRO A 105 6.02 -10.73 -16.83
C PRO A 105 6.58 -9.88 -15.70
N HIS A 106 7.89 -9.89 -15.54
CA HIS A 106 8.58 -9.13 -14.48
C HIS A 106 8.23 -9.52 -13.04
N SER A 107 7.55 -10.64 -12.78
CA SER A 107 7.31 -11.15 -11.43
C SER A 107 8.59 -11.72 -10.80
N GLY A 108 8.49 -12.00 -9.50
CA GLY A 108 9.56 -12.58 -8.69
C GLY A 108 10.23 -11.55 -7.79
N TRP A 109 10.15 -11.81 -6.49
CA TRP A 109 10.91 -11.09 -5.49
C TRP A 109 12.29 -11.73 -5.32
N PRO A 110 13.37 -10.96 -5.11
CA PRO A 110 14.70 -11.54 -4.81
C PRO A 110 14.83 -11.96 -3.33
N ILE A 111 13.73 -12.02 -2.62
CA ILE A 111 13.57 -12.55 -1.26
C ILE A 111 12.35 -13.47 -1.23
N ARG A 112 12.30 -14.38 -0.27
CA ARG A 112 11.20 -15.33 -0.12
C ARG A 112 10.21 -14.82 0.93
N ARG A 113 9.03 -15.42 0.96
CA ARG A 113 7.98 -15.12 1.95
C ARG A 113 8.50 -15.33 3.38
N GLU A 114 9.23 -16.42 3.61
CA GLU A 114 9.78 -16.81 4.90
C GLU A 114 10.81 -15.81 5.43
N ASP A 115 11.49 -15.09 4.54
CA ASP A 115 12.45 -14.03 4.93
C ASP A 115 11.75 -12.82 5.59
N LEU A 116 10.43 -12.69 5.38
CA LEU A 116 9.62 -11.62 5.97
C LEU A 116 8.79 -12.05 7.19
N ASP A 117 8.61 -13.35 7.44
CA ASP A 117 7.79 -13.82 8.56
C ASP A 117 8.20 -13.26 9.93
N PRO A 118 9.50 -13.22 10.30
CA PRO A 118 9.91 -12.62 11.56
C PRO A 118 9.56 -11.13 11.66
N PHE A 119 9.57 -10.43 10.53
CA PHE A 119 9.25 -9.00 10.46
C PHE A 119 7.74 -8.75 10.43
N TYR A 120 6.95 -9.63 9.85
CA TYR A 120 5.49 -9.58 9.97
C TYR A 120 5.05 -9.72 11.43
N VAL A 121 5.63 -10.65 12.18
CA VAL A 121 5.36 -10.80 13.62
C VAL A 121 5.66 -9.51 14.39
N ARG A 122 6.77 -8.84 14.07
CA ARG A 122 7.15 -7.54 14.67
C ARG A 122 6.25 -6.40 14.19
N ALA A 123 5.74 -6.45 12.95
CA ALA A 123 4.87 -5.43 12.38
C ALA A 123 3.44 -5.45 12.98
N GLN A 124 2.94 -6.64 13.38
CA GLN A 124 1.60 -6.81 13.96
C GLN A 124 1.27 -5.75 15.04
N PRO A 125 2.05 -5.65 16.13
CA PRO A 125 1.76 -4.68 17.19
C PRO A 125 1.93 -3.22 16.74
N LEU A 126 2.73 -2.96 15.70
CA LEU A 126 2.92 -1.59 15.22
C LEU A 126 1.69 -1.03 14.53
N VAL A 127 0.88 -1.88 13.94
CA VAL A 127 -0.40 -1.53 13.33
C VAL A 127 -1.60 -1.98 14.20
N GLU A 128 -1.34 -2.32 15.47
CA GLU A 128 -2.34 -2.69 16.48
C GLU A 128 -3.27 -3.83 16.02
N LEU A 129 -2.71 -4.83 15.33
CA LEU A 129 -3.41 -6.07 15.01
C LEU A 129 -3.38 -7.05 16.16
N GLY A 130 -4.25 -8.05 16.09
CA GLY A 130 -4.29 -9.17 17.00
C GLY A 130 -3.15 -10.17 16.79
N PRO A 131 -3.34 -11.44 17.16
CA PRO A 131 -2.34 -12.47 16.97
C PRO A 131 -1.95 -12.65 15.50
N TYR A 132 -0.70 -13.08 15.25
CA TYR A 132 -0.21 -13.39 13.90
C TYR A 132 -0.86 -14.66 13.35
N GLU A 133 -2.14 -14.55 12.97
CA GLU A 133 -2.99 -15.64 12.52
C GLU A 133 -3.90 -15.16 11.38
N PHE A 134 -3.72 -15.73 10.19
CA PHE A 134 -4.49 -15.38 8.99
C PHE A 134 -5.22 -16.55 8.35
N SER A 135 -5.30 -17.70 9.03
CA SER A 135 -6.05 -18.86 8.56
C SER A 135 -7.46 -18.94 9.16
N ALA A 136 -8.45 -19.28 8.35
CA ALA A 136 -9.82 -19.49 8.82
C ALA A 136 -9.91 -20.53 9.95
N ALA A 137 -9.13 -21.62 9.86
CA ALA A 137 -9.11 -22.66 10.88
C ALA A 137 -8.61 -22.15 12.25
N ALA A 138 -7.62 -21.23 12.28
CA ALA A 138 -7.16 -20.64 13.53
C ALA A 138 -8.23 -19.74 14.16
N TRP A 139 -8.95 -18.98 13.35
CA TRP A 139 -10.06 -18.14 13.81
C TRP A 139 -11.25 -18.94 14.29
N GLN A 140 -11.61 -20.05 13.59
CA GLN A 140 -12.66 -20.96 14.04
C GLN A 140 -12.33 -21.62 15.38
N ARG A 141 -11.06 -21.95 15.66
CA ARG A 141 -10.66 -22.44 17.00
C ARG A 141 -10.84 -21.40 18.11
N ARG A 142 -10.79 -20.11 17.79
CA ARG A 142 -11.00 -19.00 18.74
C ARG A 142 -12.48 -18.71 18.97
N ASP A 143 -13.27 -18.76 17.90
CA ASP A 143 -14.72 -18.62 17.92
C ASP A 143 -15.35 -19.69 17.03
N PRO A 144 -15.91 -20.76 17.62
CA PRO A 144 -16.55 -21.85 16.85
C PRO A 144 -17.71 -21.40 15.96
N ALA A 145 -18.27 -20.21 16.16
CA ALA A 145 -19.30 -19.66 15.28
C ALA A 145 -18.73 -19.08 13.97
N LEU A 146 -17.39 -18.92 13.87
CA LEU A 146 -16.73 -18.52 12.64
C LEU A 146 -16.47 -19.76 11.78
N VAL A 147 -17.44 -20.15 10.99
CA VAL A 147 -17.38 -21.34 10.13
C VAL A 147 -17.17 -20.90 8.68
N PRO A 148 -16.11 -21.38 8.01
CA PRO A 148 -15.92 -21.09 6.59
C PRO A 148 -17.03 -21.77 5.76
N LEU A 149 -17.37 -21.16 4.61
CA LEU A 149 -18.25 -21.80 3.63
C LEU A 149 -17.69 -23.17 3.22
N PRO A 150 -18.54 -24.19 3.08
CA PRO A 150 -18.12 -25.56 2.76
C PRO A 150 -17.77 -25.72 1.28
N LEU A 151 -16.80 -24.92 0.81
CA LEU A 151 -16.19 -24.98 -0.51
C LEU A 151 -14.97 -25.92 -0.48
N ASP A 152 -14.54 -26.42 -1.64
CA ASP A 152 -13.28 -27.16 -1.71
C ASP A 152 -12.09 -26.20 -1.49
N ALA A 153 -11.47 -26.27 -0.31
CA ALA A 153 -10.36 -25.38 0.05
C ALA A 153 -9.11 -25.54 -0.86
N ARG A 154 -9.05 -26.60 -1.68
CA ARG A 154 -8.02 -26.75 -2.73
C ARG A 154 -8.30 -25.91 -3.96
N VAL A 155 -9.52 -25.34 -4.06
CA VAL A 155 -9.97 -24.47 -5.16
C VAL A 155 -10.20 -23.07 -4.63
N VAL A 156 -11.16 -22.92 -3.70
CA VAL A 156 -11.55 -21.65 -3.07
C VAL A 156 -11.37 -21.78 -1.57
N TRP A 157 -10.54 -20.94 -0.98
CA TRP A 157 -10.30 -20.97 0.46
C TRP A 157 -10.62 -19.61 1.10
N THR A 158 -10.82 -19.60 2.40
CA THR A 158 -11.09 -18.38 3.17
C THR A 158 -9.79 -17.83 3.74
N LYS A 159 -9.40 -16.66 3.28
CA LYS A 159 -8.30 -15.86 3.81
C LYS A 159 -8.83 -14.89 4.85
N MET A 160 -8.23 -14.91 6.04
CA MET A 160 -8.63 -13.98 7.08
C MET A 160 -7.89 -12.65 6.94
N TRP A 161 -8.63 -11.58 7.08
CA TRP A 161 -8.13 -10.22 7.21
C TRP A 161 -8.24 -9.77 8.65
N GLN A 162 -7.25 -9.03 9.12
CA GLN A 162 -7.31 -8.29 10.35
C GLN A 162 -7.33 -6.80 10.05
N PHE A 163 -8.01 -6.04 10.88
CA PHE A 163 -8.17 -4.60 10.68
C PHE A 163 -7.54 -3.86 11.85
N SER A 164 -6.53 -3.04 11.57
CA SER A 164 -6.04 -2.03 12.49
C SER A 164 -7.18 -1.13 12.95
N PRO A 165 -7.14 -0.50 14.15
CA PRO A 165 -8.22 0.36 14.68
C PRO A 165 -8.48 1.74 14.05
N PRO A 166 -8.13 2.16 12.84
CA PRO A 166 -6.89 2.11 12.07
C PRO A 166 -5.81 3.02 12.68
N THR A 167 -4.68 2.46 12.97
CA THR A 167 -3.58 3.14 13.66
C THR A 167 -3.10 4.37 12.90
N ARG A 168 -3.26 5.55 13.49
CA ARG A 168 -2.72 6.80 12.97
C ARG A 168 -1.28 6.96 13.45
N PHE A 169 -0.30 6.66 12.61
CA PHE A 169 1.11 6.62 12.99
C PHE A 169 1.60 7.95 13.58
N GLY A 170 1.17 9.09 13.00
CA GLY A 170 1.50 10.41 13.52
C GLY A 170 0.90 10.70 14.89
N THR A 171 -0.22 10.08 15.25
CA THR A 171 -0.81 10.20 16.59
C THR A 171 -0.22 9.19 17.56
N LYS A 172 -0.22 7.91 17.16
CA LYS A 172 0.21 6.79 18.01
C LYS A 172 1.68 6.89 18.45
N TYR A 173 2.56 7.35 17.57
CA TYR A 173 4.00 7.35 17.79
C TYR A 173 4.59 8.73 18.06
N ARG A 174 3.74 9.75 18.14
CA ARG A 174 4.14 11.14 18.35
C ARG A 174 5.03 11.30 19.57
N ASP A 175 4.55 10.88 20.72
CA ASP A 175 5.24 11.10 21.99
C ASP A 175 6.57 10.35 22.05
N ALA A 176 6.63 9.13 21.51
CA ALA A 176 7.87 8.37 21.42
C ALA A 176 8.92 9.06 20.56
N ILE A 177 8.52 9.64 19.40
CA ILE A 177 9.44 10.39 18.52
C ILE A 177 9.84 11.72 19.16
N PHE A 178 8.90 12.45 19.79
CA PHE A 178 9.15 13.79 20.35
C PHE A 178 10.04 13.74 21.60
N SER A 179 9.90 12.71 22.42
CA SER A 179 10.71 12.52 23.64
C SER A 179 12.08 11.87 23.39
N ALA A 180 12.28 11.31 22.21
CA ALA A 180 13.56 10.68 21.87
C ALA A 180 14.69 11.71 21.81
N ARG A 181 15.81 11.41 22.51
CA ARG A 181 16.97 12.31 22.59
C ARG A 181 17.82 12.30 21.32
N ASN A 182 17.83 11.17 20.62
CA ASN A 182 18.67 10.93 19.45
C ASN A 182 17.90 10.95 18.12
N VAL A 183 16.56 11.19 18.14
CA VAL A 183 15.73 11.34 16.93
C VAL A 183 15.20 12.77 16.90
N GLU A 184 15.56 13.49 15.85
CA GLU A 184 15.11 14.85 15.57
C GLU A 184 14.11 14.81 14.42
N LEU A 185 12.84 15.13 14.68
CA LEU A 185 11.81 15.31 13.64
C LEU A 185 11.79 16.76 13.19
N TYR A 186 11.99 16.97 11.90
CA TYR A 186 11.84 18.25 11.24
C TYR A 186 10.57 18.27 10.40
N THR A 187 9.61 19.11 10.74
CA THR A 187 8.41 19.38 9.91
C THR A 187 8.64 20.57 8.97
N HIS A 188 7.82 20.70 7.92
CA HIS A 188 7.98 21.69 6.84
C HIS A 188 9.34 21.60 6.15
N ALA A 189 9.95 20.43 6.16
CA ALA A 189 11.27 20.13 5.63
C ALA A 189 11.16 19.37 4.30
N ASN A 190 10.79 20.06 3.23
CA ASN A 190 10.61 19.45 1.92
C ASN A 190 11.94 19.19 1.24
N VAL A 191 12.33 17.93 1.11
CA VAL A 191 13.51 17.55 0.33
C VAL A 191 13.23 17.75 -1.16
N CYS A 192 13.95 18.67 -1.78
CA CYS A 192 13.79 19.04 -3.18
C CYS A 192 14.88 18.46 -4.09
N GLU A 193 16.02 18.07 -3.53
CA GLU A 193 17.12 17.51 -4.30
C GLU A 193 17.98 16.60 -3.44
N ILE A 194 18.43 15.49 -4.05
CA ILE A 194 19.48 14.62 -3.52
C ILE A 194 20.77 15.01 -4.23
N GLU A 195 21.75 15.51 -3.48
CA GLU A 195 23.03 15.96 -4.00
C GLU A 195 24.05 14.80 -3.98
N PRO A 196 24.50 14.27 -5.13
CA PRO A 196 25.55 13.26 -5.15
C PRO A 196 26.93 13.90 -4.95
N ASN A 197 27.94 13.07 -4.69
CA ASN A 197 29.35 13.46 -4.86
C ASN A 197 29.69 13.61 -6.35
N ASP A 198 30.83 14.19 -6.68
CA ASP A 198 31.25 14.46 -8.06
C ASP A 198 31.31 13.22 -8.95
N ALA A 199 31.65 12.07 -8.36
CA ALA A 199 31.69 10.77 -9.06
C ALA A 199 30.32 10.07 -9.20
N VAL A 200 29.26 10.64 -8.62
CA VAL A 200 27.90 10.07 -8.57
C VAL A 200 27.86 8.64 -7.97
N THR A 201 28.77 8.36 -7.04
CA THR A 201 28.90 7.05 -6.35
C THR A 201 28.33 7.04 -4.94
N ALA A 202 27.95 8.18 -4.39
CA ALA A 202 27.35 8.32 -3.07
C ALA A 202 26.54 9.60 -2.99
N VAL A 203 25.56 9.64 -2.08
CA VAL A 203 24.85 10.87 -1.69
C VAL A 203 25.74 11.67 -0.75
N GLN A 204 25.99 12.94 -1.08
CA GLN A 204 26.74 13.87 -0.27
C GLN A 204 25.85 14.69 0.66
N GLY A 205 24.61 14.99 0.23
CA GLY A 205 23.69 15.79 0.99
C GLY A 205 22.28 15.83 0.39
N LEU A 206 21.39 16.51 1.11
CA LEU A 206 20.05 16.82 0.64
C LEU A 206 19.84 18.32 0.69
N ARG A 207 19.14 18.86 -0.31
CA ARG A 207 18.63 20.23 -0.29
C ARG A 207 17.17 20.24 0.09
N VAL A 208 16.85 20.98 1.13
CA VAL A 208 15.53 21.09 1.74
C VAL A 208 15.02 22.52 1.60
N ARG A 209 13.76 22.67 1.19
CA ARG A 209 13.14 24.00 1.01
C ARG A 209 11.83 24.11 1.77
N GLY A 210 11.60 25.29 2.34
CA GLY A 210 10.31 25.71 2.87
C GLY A 210 9.52 26.55 1.88
N LEU A 211 8.20 26.62 2.04
CA LEU A 211 7.34 27.55 1.28
C LEU A 211 7.60 29.02 1.64
N ASP A 212 8.30 29.27 2.74
CA ASP A 212 8.78 30.59 3.17
C ASP A 212 10.04 31.06 2.40
N GLY A 213 10.49 30.25 1.43
CA GLY A 213 11.66 30.54 0.60
C GLY A 213 13.01 30.20 1.23
N LYS A 214 13.04 29.69 2.47
CA LYS A 214 14.27 29.25 3.12
C LYS A 214 14.77 27.94 2.55
N GLU A 215 16.09 27.82 2.51
CA GLU A 215 16.79 26.59 2.14
C GLU A 215 17.71 26.15 3.28
N ILE A 216 17.70 24.87 3.61
CA ILE A 216 18.61 24.24 4.54
C ILE A 216 19.25 23.02 3.87
N ARG A 217 20.40 22.60 4.35
CA ARG A 217 21.10 21.40 3.86
C ARG A 217 21.16 20.33 4.93
N VAL A 218 21.18 19.06 4.49
CA VAL A 218 21.26 17.91 5.38
C VAL A 218 22.40 17.01 4.94
N ARG A 219 23.27 16.62 5.87
CA ARG A 219 24.31 15.63 5.68
C ARG A 219 24.12 14.46 6.64
N ALA A 220 24.26 13.24 6.11
CA ALA A 220 24.20 12.04 6.92
C ALA A 220 25.12 10.96 6.36
N ARG A 221 25.47 9.99 7.19
CA ARG A 221 26.25 8.81 6.75
C ARG A 221 25.40 7.91 5.84
N HIS A 222 24.08 7.85 6.09
CA HIS A 222 23.12 7.07 5.29
C HIS A 222 21.79 7.81 5.16
N TYR A 223 21.14 7.65 4.01
CA TYR A 223 19.85 8.26 3.69
C TYR A 223 18.81 7.19 3.37
N VAL A 224 17.57 7.40 3.79
CA VAL A 224 16.43 6.53 3.47
C VAL A 224 15.29 7.37 2.89
N LEU A 225 14.87 7.06 1.67
CA LEU A 225 13.65 7.64 1.10
C LEU A 225 12.44 6.82 1.56
N ALA A 226 11.52 7.45 2.25
CA ALA A 226 10.29 6.86 2.80
C ALA A 226 9.05 7.70 2.43
N CYS A 227 9.05 8.35 1.26
CA CYS A 227 8.08 9.36 0.82
C CYS A 227 6.90 8.79 0.02
N CYS A 228 6.56 7.52 0.15
CA CYS A 228 5.65 6.76 -0.71
C CYS A 228 6.14 6.57 -2.15
N SER A 229 5.45 5.71 -2.92
CA SER A 229 5.92 5.29 -4.25
C SER A 229 6.06 6.45 -5.23
N ILE A 230 5.07 7.33 -5.30
CA ILE A 230 5.08 8.44 -6.27
C ILE A 230 6.19 9.45 -5.95
N GLN A 231 6.37 9.81 -4.67
CA GLN A 231 7.36 10.82 -4.29
C GLN A 231 8.79 10.29 -4.25
N ASN A 232 9.00 9.00 -3.91
CA ASN A 232 10.32 8.37 -4.04
C ASN A 232 10.81 8.45 -5.50
N ALA A 233 9.93 8.09 -6.45
CA ALA A 233 10.25 8.19 -7.87
C ALA A 233 10.47 9.65 -8.32
N ARG A 234 9.57 10.58 -7.90
CA ARG A 234 9.69 12.00 -8.23
C ARG A 234 11.03 12.58 -7.80
N LEU A 235 11.44 12.30 -6.57
CA LEU A 235 12.68 12.83 -6.01
C LEU A 235 13.92 12.28 -6.72
N LEU A 236 13.96 10.97 -6.99
CA LEU A 236 15.06 10.37 -7.76
C LEU A 236 15.15 10.90 -9.19
N LEU A 237 14.02 11.02 -9.89
CA LEU A 237 13.95 11.57 -11.25
C LEU A 237 14.37 13.03 -11.29
N ALA A 238 13.89 13.86 -10.36
CA ALA A 238 14.24 15.27 -10.26
C ALA A 238 15.73 15.47 -9.96
N SER A 239 16.32 14.59 -9.14
CA SER A 239 17.74 14.59 -8.79
C SER A 239 18.61 13.84 -9.81
N ARG A 240 18.03 13.21 -10.82
CA ARG A 240 18.72 12.41 -11.87
C ARG A 240 19.60 11.28 -11.30
N LEU A 241 19.10 10.61 -10.24
CA LEU A 241 19.83 9.56 -9.54
C LEU A 241 19.10 8.20 -9.63
N GLY A 242 19.88 7.11 -9.58
CA GLY A 242 19.37 5.75 -9.53
C GLY A 242 18.61 5.28 -10.79
N ASN A 243 18.71 6.00 -11.93
CA ASN A 243 17.90 5.76 -13.12
C ASN A 243 18.71 5.44 -14.38
N ALA A 244 19.90 4.86 -14.25
CA ALA A 244 20.76 4.53 -15.38
C ALA A 244 20.11 3.59 -16.41
N ASN A 245 19.15 2.77 -15.99
CA ASN A 245 18.42 1.80 -16.83
C ASN A 245 16.95 2.23 -17.10
N ASP A 246 16.60 3.50 -16.89
CA ASP A 246 15.23 4.04 -17.06
C ASP A 246 14.14 3.24 -16.32
N LEU A 247 14.43 2.82 -15.06
CA LEU A 247 13.51 2.02 -14.26
C LEU A 247 12.78 2.83 -13.19
N VAL A 248 13.34 3.96 -12.76
CA VAL A 248 12.69 4.83 -11.76
C VAL A 248 11.37 5.35 -12.32
N GLY A 249 10.32 5.17 -11.55
CA GLY A 249 8.95 5.57 -11.89
C GLY A 249 8.20 4.52 -12.73
N ARG A 250 8.86 3.56 -13.39
CA ARG A 250 8.18 2.46 -14.09
C ARG A 250 7.55 1.46 -13.11
N PHE A 251 6.68 0.59 -13.63
CA PHE A 251 6.02 -0.46 -12.86
C PHE A 251 5.15 0.11 -11.74
N PHE A 252 4.55 1.28 -11.96
CA PHE A 252 3.52 1.74 -11.03
C PHE A 252 2.37 0.73 -11.01
N MET A 253 2.10 0.21 -9.82
CA MET A 253 1.03 -0.76 -9.57
C MET A 253 0.07 -0.21 -8.53
N GLU A 254 -1.17 -0.69 -8.68
CA GLU A 254 -2.29 -0.47 -7.79
C GLU A 254 -2.96 -1.82 -7.51
N HIS A 255 -3.85 -1.93 -6.51
CA HIS A 255 -4.83 -3.00 -6.50
C HIS A 255 -6.06 -2.55 -7.26
N ILE A 256 -6.56 -3.42 -8.13
CA ILE A 256 -7.78 -3.12 -8.87
C ILE A 256 -8.95 -3.52 -7.99
N GLU A 257 -9.72 -2.53 -7.55
CA GLU A 257 -10.84 -2.70 -6.64
C GLU A 257 -12.15 -2.36 -7.35
N MET A 258 -13.01 -3.39 -7.57
CA MET A 258 -14.27 -3.21 -8.28
C MET A 258 -15.21 -4.42 -8.10
N PRO A 259 -16.54 -4.21 -8.23
CA PRO A 259 -17.49 -5.31 -8.26
C PRO A 259 -17.32 -6.15 -9.53
N GLY A 260 -17.42 -7.46 -9.41
CA GLY A 260 -17.35 -8.38 -10.55
C GLY A 260 -18.57 -9.29 -10.69
N GLY A 261 -19.43 -9.37 -9.66
CA GLY A 261 -20.61 -10.24 -9.72
C GLY A 261 -21.50 -10.13 -8.50
N HIS A 262 -22.54 -10.96 -8.55
CA HIS A 262 -23.46 -11.15 -7.43
C HIS A 262 -23.51 -12.62 -7.07
N LEU A 263 -23.50 -12.94 -5.78
CA LEU A 263 -23.72 -14.28 -5.25
C LEU A 263 -25.15 -14.36 -4.73
N VAL A 264 -25.89 -15.38 -5.19
CA VAL A 264 -27.19 -15.77 -4.63
C VAL A 264 -27.05 -17.13 -4.01
N LEU A 265 -27.18 -17.22 -2.69
CA LEU A 265 -27.16 -18.51 -1.96
C LEU A 265 -28.48 -19.26 -2.15
N ALA A 266 -28.41 -20.58 -2.34
CA ALA A 266 -29.58 -21.47 -2.39
C ALA A 266 -30.32 -21.48 -1.05
N ALA A 267 -29.55 -21.46 0.06
CA ALA A 267 -30.04 -21.28 1.43
C ALA A 267 -28.94 -20.60 2.25
N VAL A 268 -29.30 -19.87 3.30
CA VAL A 268 -28.31 -19.40 4.27
C VAL A 268 -27.70 -20.63 4.96
N PRO A 269 -26.36 -20.77 4.98
CA PRO A 269 -25.73 -21.88 5.68
C PRO A 269 -26.15 -21.92 7.14
N THR A 270 -26.34 -23.12 7.72
CA THR A 270 -26.76 -23.31 9.12
C THR A 270 -25.84 -22.57 10.11
N ALA A 271 -24.54 -22.48 9.79
CA ALA A 271 -23.56 -21.72 10.56
C ALA A 271 -23.60 -20.21 10.28
N GLY A 272 -24.47 -19.75 9.37
CA GLY A 272 -24.54 -18.36 8.94
C GLY A 272 -23.33 -17.89 8.11
N MET A 273 -23.26 -16.58 7.92
CA MET A 273 -22.19 -15.91 7.17
C MET A 273 -21.19 -15.19 8.06
N LYS A 274 -21.23 -15.43 9.38
CA LYS A 274 -20.47 -14.67 10.39
C LYS A 274 -18.98 -14.56 10.07
N MET A 275 -18.34 -15.58 9.49
CA MET A 275 -16.92 -15.51 9.11
C MET A 275 -16.64 -14.41 8.08
N TYR A 276 -17.59 -14.12 7.19
CA TYR A 276 -17.46 -13.14 6.09
C TYR A 276 -18.01 -11.77 6.46
N GLU A 277 -18.55 -11.62 7.64
CA GLU A 277 -18.97 -10.36 8.24
C GLU A 277 -17.83 -9.74 9.05
N MET A 278 -17.98 -8.46 9.40
CA MET A 278 -17.02 -7.79 10.25
C MET A 278 -17.16 -8.26 11.70
N ASN A 279 -16.19 -9.00 12.18
CA ASN A 279 -16.15 -9.52 13.54
C ASN A 279 -15.28 -8.65 14.45
N TYR A 280 -15.74 -8.42 15.69
CA TYR A 280 -15.11 -7.55 16.69
C TYR A 280 -14.74 -8.36 17.95
N GLY A 281 -13.99 -9.44 17.79
CA GLY A 281 -13.48 -10.26 18.90
C GLY A 281 -12.19 -9.71 19.52
N VAL A 282 -11.14 -10.51 19.57
CA VAL A 282 -9.80 -10.10 20.05
C VAL A 282 -9.22 -8.97 19.20
N THR A 283 -9.56 -8.95 17.93
CA THR A 283 -9.31 -7.86 16.99
C THR A 283 -10.44 -7.85 15.96
N LYS A 284 -10.61 -6.74 15.26
CA LYS A 284 -11.54 -6.65 14.14
C LYS A 284 -11.01 -7.52 12.98
N ALA A 285 -11.83 -8.47 12.50
CA ALA A 285 -11.44 -9.40 11.45
C ALA A 285 -12.61 -9.77 10.53
N ARG A 286 -12.29 -10.20 9.30
CA ARG A 286 -13.26 -10.71 8.30
C ARG A 286 -12.57 -11.73 7.41
N GLY A 287 -13.30 -12.78 7.02
CA GLY A 287 -12.91 -13.71 5.96
C GLY A 287 -13.21 -13.15 4.58
N GLU A 288 -12.33 -13.38 3.64
CA GLU A 288 -12.54 -13.14 2.21
C GLU A 288 -12.24 -14.41 1.43
N LEU A 289 -12.87 -14.60 0.28
CA LEU A 289 -12.61 -15.76 -0.56
C LEU A 289 -11.40 -15.49 -1.47
N ALA A 290 -10.51 -16.45 -1.55
CA ALA A 290 -9.31 -16.44 -2.38
C ALA A 290 -9.20 -17.76 -3.15
N LEU A 291 -8.51 -17.74 -4.29
CA LEU A 291 -8.21 -18.95 -5.04
C LEU A 291 -6.88 -19.57 -4.59
N HIS A 292 -6.87 -20.91 -4.52
CA HIS A 292 -5.65 -21.63 -4.17
C HIS A 292 -4.55 -21.43 -5.21
N ALA A 293 -3.29 -21.38 -4.77
CA ALA A 293 -2.15 -21.13 -5.64
C ALA A 293 -2.04 -22.13 -6.84
N ALA A 294 -2.46 -23.37 -6.65
CA ALA A 294 -2.51 -24.36 -7.74
C ALA A 294 -3.47 -23.95 -8.85
N VAL A 295 -4.65 -23.42 -8.47
CA VAL A 295 -5.65 -22.90 -9.44
C VAL A 295 -5.10 -21.66 -10.17
N GLN A 296 -4.43 -20.77 -9.44
CA GLN A 296 -3.82 -19.58 -10.05
C GLN A 296 -2.76 -19.98 -11.10
N ARG A 297 -1.94 -21.03 -10.82
CA ARG A 297 -0.97 -21.55 -11.80
C ARG A 297 -1.66 -22.20 -13.00
N GLU A 298 -2.66 -23.05 -12.75
CA GLU A 298 -3.42 -23.74 -13.82
C GLU A 298 -4.09 -22.72 -14.74
N ARG A 299 -4.75 -21.72 -14.19
CA ARG A 299 -5.47 -20.68 -14.94
C ARG A 299 -4.57 -19.56 -15.43
N ARG A 300 -3.26 -19.56 -15.05
CA ARG A 300 -2.26 -18.52 -15.41
C ARG A 300 -2.78 -17.11 -15.09
N MET A 301 -3.24 -16.90 -13.88
CA MET A 301 -3.90 -15.69 -13.42
C MET A 301 -3.14 -14.99 -12.30
N LEU A 302 -3.49 -13.74 -12.04
CA LEU A 302 -3.00 -12.93 -10.93
C LEU A 302 -3.70 -13.32 -9.63
N ASN A 303 -3.09 -12.97 -8.48
CA ASN A 303 -3.68 -13.19 -7.17
C ASN A 303 -4.79 -12.16 -6.87
N GLY A 304 -5.69 -12.50 -5.96
CA GLY A 304 -6.74 -11.60 -5.52
C GLY A 304 -7.65 -12.23 -4.47
N THR A 305 -8.50 -11.40 -3.91
CA THR A 305 -9.54 -11.79 -2.96
C THR A 305 -10.87 -11.14 -3.32
N VAL A 306 -11.96 -11.76 -2.86
CA VAL A 306 -13.28 -11.15 -2.94
C VAL A 306 -13.94 -11.11 -1.57
N SER A 307 -14.58 -9.99 -1.26
CA SER A 307 -15.50 -9.85 -0.13
C SER A 307 -16.94 -10.12 -0.58
N LEU A 308 -17.73 -10.64 0.35
CA LEU A 308 -19.17 -10.86 0.21
C LEU A 308 -19.87 -9.75 0.99
N GLU A 309 -20.46 -8.79 0.28
CA GLU A 309 -21.13 -7.64 0.89
C GLU A 309 -22.66 -7.83 0.78
N PRO A 310 -23.38 -7.94 1.92
CA PRO A 310 -24.84 -8.07 1.89
C PRO A 310 -25.47 -6.91 1.09
N GLY A 311 -26.45 -7.19 0.25
CA GLY A 311 -27.08 -6.20 -0.60
C GLY A 311 -28.44 -6.67 -1.11
N ALA A 312 -29.14 -5.80 -1.81
CA ALA A 312 -30.37 -6.13 -2.53
C ALA A 312 -30.08 -6.11 -4.04
N PRO A 313 -30.85 -6.90 -4.86
CA PRO A 313 -30.64 -6.99 -6.30
C PRO A 313 -30.68 -5.62 -7.02
N ASP A 314 -31.45 -4.67 -6.52
CA ASP A 314 -31.67 -3.35 -7.12
C ASP A 314 -30.65 -2.30 -6.65
N GLU A 315 -29.82 -2.60 -5.67
CA GLU A 315 -28.74 -1.73 -5.25
C GLU A 315 -27.52 -1.98 -6.16
N VAL A 316 -27.35 -1.11 -7.14
CA VAL A 316 -26.04 -0.98 -7.80
C VAL A 316 -25.06 -0.63 -6.70
N ALA A 317 -24.14 -1.54 -6.39
CA ALA A 317 -23.11 -1.29 -5.40
C ALA A 317 -22.43 0.04 -5.70
N LYS A 318 -22.82 1.07 -4.99
CA LYS A 318 -22.07 2.33 -4.98
C LYS A 318 -20.73 1.93 -4.38
N SER A 319 -19.73 1.84 -5.25
CA SER A 319 -18.36 1.57 -4.84
C SER A 319 -18.05 2.46 -3.63
N THR A 320 -17.90 1.84 -2.46
CA THR A 320 -17.56 2.52 -1.21
C THR A 320 -16.23 3.27 -1.31
N PHE A 321 -15.52 3.07 -2.43
CA PHE A 321 -14.20 3.61 -2.75
C PHE A 321 -14.19 4.56 -3.95
N GLN A 322 -15.34 4.96 -4.48
CA GLN A 322 -15.35 6.11 -5.38
C GLN A 322 -14.85 7.32 -4.60
N ALA A 323 -13.80 7.94 -5.15
CA ALA A 323 -13.07 9.08 -4.61
C ALA A 323 -13.94 10.01 -3.74
N MET A 324 -13.97 9.75 -2.44
CA MET A 324 -14.57 10.68 -1.51
C MET A 324 -13.56 11.78 -1.19
N PRO A 325 -13.94 13.04 -1.33
CA PRO A 325 -13.15 14.13 -0.76
C PRO A 325 -12.90 13.88 0.74
N PRO A 326 -11.79 14.34 1.30
CA PRO A 326 -11.46 14.15 2.73
C PRO A 326 -12.58 14.57 3.71
N ASP A 327 -13.35 15.58 3.36
CA ASP A 327 -14.53 16.05 4.10
C ASP A 327 -15.75 15.11 4.00
N ALA A 328 -15.86 14.31 2.94
CA ALA A 328 -16.91 13.30 2.81
C ALA A 328 -16.61 12.06 3.66
N VAL A 329 -15.35 11.69 3.81
CA VAL A 329 -14.91 10.63 4.73
C VAL A 329 -15.19 11.02 6.19
N ALA A 330 -15.03 12.29 6.55
CA ALA A 330 -15.38 12.81 7.87
C ALA A 330 -16.90 12.73 8.11
N ARG A 331 -17.73 13.12 7.14
CA ARG A 331 -19.20 13.07 7.23
C ARG A 331 -19.77 11.66 7.32
N MET A 332 -19.14 10.65 6.71
CA MET A 332 -19.58 9.25 6.85
C MET A 332 -19.36 8.69 8.27
N ARG A 333 -18.46 9.27 9.05
CA ARG A 333 -18.27 8.91 10.46
C ARG A 333 -19.39 9.46 11.36
N GLU A 334 -19.98 10.59 11.00
CA GLU A 334 -21.00 11.27 11.78
C GLU A 334 -22.43 10.81 11.46
N SER A 335 -22.67 10.20 10.30
CA SER A 335 -24.00 9.88 9.79
C SER A 335 -24.34 8.40 9.74
N ARG A 336 -24.00 7.61 10.78
CA ARG A 336 -24.65 6.30 10.95
C ARG A 336 -25.98 6.50 11.68
N PRO A 337 -27.13 6.30 11.03
CA PRO A 337 -28.40 6.34 11.74
C PRO A 337 -28.46 5.18 12.74
N SER A 338 -28.62 5.48 14.01
CA SER A 338 -29.12 4.55 14.98
C SER A 338 -30.58 4.24 14.59
N GLY A 339 -30.85 3.05 14.07
CA GLY A 339 -32.23 2.62 13.76
C GLY A 339 -32.51 2.23 12.31
N ALA A 340 -31.55 1.69 11.56
CA ALA A 340 -31.85 1.06 10.27
C ALA A 340 -32.74 -0.16 10.50
N ALA A 341 -33.93 -0.17 9.85
CA ALA A 341 -34.86 -1.30 9.86
C ALA A 341 -34.17 -2.59 9.40
N GLU A 342 -34.58 -3.73 9.96
CA GLU A 342 -34.12 -5.04 9.51
C GLU A 342 -34.32 -5.20 7.99
N PRO A 343 -33.30 -5.61 7.23
CA PRO A 343 -33.44 -5.85 5.81
C PRO A 343 -34.47 -6.97 5.54
N PRO A 344 -35.18 -6.92 4.41
CA PRO A 344 -36.17 -7.94 4.09
C PRO A 344 -35.55 -9.34 3.97
N PRO A 345 -36.28 -10.43 4.28
CA PRO A 345 -35.75 -11.81 4.37
C PRO A 345 -34.99 -12.35 3.13
N ALA A 346 -35.15 -11.73 1.97
CA ALA A 346 -34.41 -12.07 0.75
C ALA A 346 -32.97 -11.52 0.74
N ALA A 347 -32.65 -10.53 1.54
CA ALA A 347 -31.33 -9.90 1.60
C ALA A 347 -30.26 -10.81 2.21
N ASP A 348 -30.64 -11.73 3.07
CA ASP A 348 -29.71 -12.66 3.73
C ASP A 348 -29.03 -13.66 2.78
N ARG A 349 -29.50 -13.77 1.55
CA ARG A 349 -28.98 -14.70 0.52
C ARG A 349 -28.34 -14.02 -0.66
N PHE A 350 -28.43 -12.71 -0.76
CA PHE A 350 -27.87 -11.94 -1.87
C PHE A 350 -26.66 -11.13 -1.41
N PHE A 351 -25.55 -11.28 -2.14
CA PHE A 351 -24.29 -10.60 -1.84
C PHE A 351 -23.72 -9.96 -3.11
N HIS A 352 -23.27 -8.74 -3.01
CA HIS A 352 -22.35 -8.17 -3.98
C HIS A 352 -20.96 -8.79 -3.77
N VAL A 353 -20.35 -9.26 -4.84
CA VAL A 353 -18.99 -9.80 -4.82
C VAL A 353 -18.03 -8.73 -5.26
N PHE A 354 -17.30 -8.16 -4.31
CA PHE A 354 -16.36 -7.07 -4.53
C PHE A 354 -14.92 -7.61 -4.51
N SER A 355 -14.17 -7.30 -5.56
CA SER A 355 -12.81 -7.81 -5.77
C SER A 355 -11.74 -6.84 -5.37
N ARG A 356 -10.64 -7.39 -4.86
CA ARG A 356 -9.32 -6.76 -4.82
C ARG A 356 -8.35 -7.68 -5.57
N MET A 357 -7.88 -7.22 -6.71
CA MET A 357 -7.02 -8.01 -7.60
C MET A 357 -5.63 -7.37 -7.72
N GLU A 358 -4.62 -8.22 -7.79
CA GLU A 358 -3.25 -7.83 -8.12
C GLU A 358 -3.21 -7.19 -9.52
N GLN A 359 -2.41 -6.15 -9.67
CA GLN A 359 -2.01 -5.64 -10.99
C GLN A 359 -0.68 -6.29 -11.40
N SER A 360 -0.57 -6.70 -12.66
CA SER A 360 0.70 -7.21 -13.20
C SER A 360 1.75 -6.10 -13.31
N PRO A 361 3.03 -6.41 -13.07
CA PRO A 361 4.09 -5.43 -13.26
C PRO A 361 4.20 -5.02 -14.73
N ASN A 362 3.82 -3.77 -15.03
CA ASN A 362 3.83 -3.21 -16.38
C ASN A 362 4.83 -2.04 -16.47
N PRO A 363 5.92 -2.14 -17.25
CA PRO A 363 6.90 -1.06 -17.37
C PRO A 363 6.35 0.22 -18.02
N HIS A 364 5.21 0.15 -18.69
CA HIS A 364 4.53 1.29 -19.31
C HIS A 364 3.57 1.99 -18.35
N SER A 365 3.16 1.34 -17.24
CA SER A 365 2.47 1.99 -16.12
C SER A 365 3.51 2.73 -15.28
N ARG A 366 3.50 4.06 -15.31
CA ARG A 366 4.64 4.80 -14.78
C ARG A 366 4.33 6.19 -14.21
N VAL A 367 5.16 6.60 -13.28
CA VAL A 367 5.33 7.97 -12.82
C VAL A 367 6.48 8.61 -13.60
N SER A 368 6.26 9.79 -14.17
CA SER A 368 7.28 10.62 -14.82
C SER A 368 7.16 12.06 -14.35
N LEU A 369 8.08 12.93 -14.78
CA LEU A 369 8.03 14.36 -14.45
C LEU A 369 7.22 15.14 -15.49
N SER A 370 6.43 16.10 -15.00
CA SER A 370 5.76 17.13 -15.81
C SER A 370 6.70 18.30 -16.06
N THR A 371 6.37 19.13 -17.04
CA THR A 371 6.99 20.44 -17.24
C THR A 371 6.49 21.48 -16.24
N GLU A 372 5.30 21.26 -15.67
CA GLU A 372 4.76 22.09 -14.60
C GLU A 372 5.59 21.95 -13.32
N ARG A 373 5.71 23.05 -12.58
CA ARG A 373 6.41 23.08 -11.30
C ARG A 373 5.46 23.41 -10.16
N ASP A 374 5.77 22.89 -8.99
CA ASP A 374 5.09 23.27 -7.76
C ASP A 374 5.67 24.56 -7.14
N ALA A 375 5.11 24.97 -6.03
CA ALA A 375 5.53 26.19 -5.31
C ALA A 375 6.98 26.14 -4.77
N LEU A 376 7.60 24.96 -4.70
CA LEU A 376 9.02 24.80 -4.35
C LEU A 376 9.93 24.75 -5.58
N GLY A 377 9.38 24.93 -6.79
CA GLY A 377 10.10 24.85 -8.05
C GLY A 377 10.42 23.43 -8.52
N MET A 378 9.91 22.39 -7.84
CA MET A 378 10.09 21.02 -8.28
C MET A 378 9.13 20.65 -9.42
N PRO A 379 9.58 19.88 -10.44
CA PRO A 379 8.66 19.36 -11.44
C PRO A 379 7.52 18.57 -10.79
N ARG A 380 6.26 18.82 -11.20
CA ARG A 380 5.11 17.98 -10.80
C ARG A 380 5.24 16.60 -11.46
N VAL A 381 4.41 15.66 -11.04
CA VAL A 381 4.41 14.31 -11.62
C VAL A 381 3.32 14.14 -12.68
N LYS A 382 3.58 13.22 -13.63
CA LYS A 382 2.58 12.63 -14.50
C LYS A 382 2.42 11.17 -14.13
N LEU A 383 1.19 10.74 -13.89
CA LEU A 383 0.84 9.33 -13.70
C LEU A 383 0.22 8.79 -15.00
N ASP A 384 0.92 7.86 -15.63
CA ASP A 384 0.41 7.06 -16.74
C ASP A 384 0.08 5.66 -16.20
N TRP A 385 -1.11 5.51 -15.60
CA TRP A 385 -1.58 4.22 -15.10
C TRP A 385 -2.10 3.36 -16.24
N ARG A 386 -1.52 2.17 -16.36
CA ARG A 386 -1.88 1.23 -17.44
C ARG A 386 -2.02 -0.18 -16.90
N LEU A 387 -3.07 -0.85 -17.34
CA LEU A 387 -3.33 -2.26 -17.13
C LEU A 387 -3.00 -3.05 -18.40
N THR A 388 -2.99 -4.38 -18.30
CA THR A 388 -2.76 -5.31 -19.39
C THR A 388 -3.98 -6.23 -19.60
N GLU A 389 -3.95 -7.10 -20.58
CA GLU A 389 -4.99 -8.11 -20.77
C GLU A 389 -4.98 -9.19 -19.68
N LEU A 390 -3.85 -9.32 -18.97
CA LEU A 390 -3.72 -10.31 -17.89
C LEU A 390 -4.65 -10.00 -16.70
N GLU A 391 -4.88 -8.72 -16.39
CA GLU A 391 -5.83 -8.32 -15.36
C GLU A 391 -7.25 -8.71 -15.74
N LYS A 392 -7.71 -8.43 -16.96
CA LYS A 392 -9.04 -8.84 -17.44
C LYS A 392 -9.20 -10.36 -17.45
N HIS A 393 -8.19 -11.07 -17.94
CA HIS A 393 -8.15 -12.54 -17.90
C HIS A 393 -8.30 -13.04 -16.47
N SER A 394 -7.57 -12.44 -15.53
CA SER A 394 -7.55 -12.85 -14.12
C SER A 394 -8.90 -12.63 -13.44
N PHE A 395 -9.57 -11.50 -13.70
CA PHE A 395 -10.93 -11.28 -13.20
C PHE A 395 -11.88 -12.34 -13.74
N ARG A 396 -11.88 -12.59 -15.06
CA ARG A 396 -12.73 -13.60 -15.67
C ARG A 396 -12.47 -14.98 -15.06
N ALA A 397 -11.23 -15.42 -15.04
CA ALA A 397 -10.85 -16.73 -14.49
C ALA A 397 -11.26 -16.87 -13.01
N PHE A 398 -11.07 -15.81 -12.21
CA PHE A 398 -11.45 -15.82 -10.80
C PHE A 398 -12.95 -16.05 -10.63
N TYR A 399 -13.79 -15.29 -11.33
CA TYR A 399 -15.25 -15.37 -11.20
C TYR A 399 -15.82 -16.65 -11.82
N GLU A 400 -15.23 -17.18 -12.90
CA GLU A 400 -15.60 -18.46 -13.47
C GLU A 400 -15.34 -19.61 -12.46
N VAL A 401 -14.16 -19.64 -11.85
CA VAL A 401 -13.82 -20.64 -10.83
C VAL A 401 -14.74 -20.51 -9.62
N LEU A 402 -14.96 -19.29 -9.15
CA LEU A 402 -15.87 -19.03 -8.03
C LEU A 402 -17.29 -19.53 -8.34
N GLY A 403 -17.82 -19.19 -9.51
CA GLY A 403 -19.16 -19.62 -9.96
C GLY A 403 -19.27 -21.13 -10.10
N GLN A 404 -18.26 -21.78 -10.67
CA GLN A 404 -18.19 -23.25 -10.78
C GLN A 404 -18.20 -23.91 -9.39
N GLU A 405 -17.42 -23.39 -8.46
CA GLU A 405 -17.32 -23.98 -7.10
C GLU A 405 -18.61 -23.80 -6.30
N PHE A 406 -19.25 -22.62 -6.34
CA PHE A 406 -20.56 -22.41 -5.72
C PHE A 406 -21.66 -23.27 -6.35
N GLY A 407 -21.61 -23.44 -7.66
CA GLY A 407 -22.54 -24.33 -8.38
C GLY A 407 -22.35 -25.80 -8.05
N ARG A 408 -21.10 -26.27 -8.02
CA ARG A 408 -20.72 -27.65 -7.73
C ARG A 408 -21.07 -28.07 -6.29
N SER A 409 -20.83 -27.15 -5.33
CA SER A 409 -21.14 -27.36 -3.92
C SER A 409 -22.64 -27.26 -3.60
N GLY A 410 -23.48 -26.84 -4.54
CA GLY A 410 -24.91 -26.60 -4.32
C GLY A 410 -25.22 -25.40 -3.44
N LEU A 411 -24.21 -24.60 -3.04
CA LEU A 411 -24.39 -23.49 -2.13
C LEU A 411 -25.10 -22.29 -2.78
N GLY A 412 -24.99 -22.12 -4.09
CA GLY A 412 -25.55 -20.96 -4.75
C GLY A 412 -25.12 -20.79 -6.21
N ARG A 413 -25.33 -19.60 -6.72
CA ARG A 413 -24.94 -19.19 -8.08
C ARG A 413 -24.26 -17.84 -8.03
N VAL A 414 -23.21 -17.68 -8.81
CA VAL A 414 -22.55 -16.40 -9.03
C VAL A 414 -22.99 -15.88 -10.39
N GLN A 415 -23.63 -14.72 -10.42
CA GLN A 415 -23.92 -13.96 -11.63
C GLN A 415 -22.76 -13.03 -11.89
N LEU A 416 -22.10 -13.16 -13.04
CA LEU A 416 -21.03 -12.29 -13.46
C LEU A 416 -21.61 -10.98 -14.00
N LEU A 417 -20.94 -9.85 -13.75
CA LEU A 417 -21.27 -8.59 -14.39
C LEU A 417 -20.82 -8.61 -15.86
N ASP A 418 -21.56 -7.90 -16.72
CA ASP A 418 -21.37 -7.90 -18.17
C ASP A 418 -19.95 -7.56 -18.61
N TRP A 419 -19.28 -6.64 -17.89
CA TRP A 419 -17.92 -6.24 -18.22
C TRP A 419 -16.88 -7.38 -18.08
N ILE A 420 -17.15 -8.40 -17.24
CA ILE A 420 -16.28 -9.57 -17.08
C ILE A 420 -16.43 -10.51 -18.29
N THR A 421 -17.65 -10.67 -18.78
CA THR A 421 -17.96 -11.57 -19.90
C THR A 421 -17.76 -10.89 -21.25
N SER A 422 -17.74 -9.56 -21.29
CA SER A 422 -17.56 -8.77 -22.51
C SER A 422 -16.19 -9.00 -23.15
N THR A 423 -16.18 -9.08 -24.47
CA THR A 423 -14.96 -9.08 -25.30
C THR A 423 -14.56 -7.67 -25.73
N GLU A 424 -15.37 -6.66 -25.41
CA GLU A 424 -15.07 -5.28 -25.76
C GLU A 424 -13.78 -4.78 -25.09
N PRO A 425 -12.95 -4.02 -25.80
CA PRO A 425 -11.76 -3.43 -25.21
C PRO A 425 -12.15 -2.35 -24.20
N GLY A 426 -11.29 -2.16 -23.18
CA GLY A 426 -11.49 -1.13 -22.16
C GLY A 426 -11.96 -1.67 -20.82
N TRP A 427 -12.15 -0.78 -19.88
CA TRP A 427 -12.56 -1.03 -18.51
C TRP A 427 -13.88 -0.32 -18.20
N PRO A 428 -14.74 -0.86 -17.34
CA PRO A 428 -15.98 -0.18 -16.97
C PRO A 428 -15.67 1.11 -16.17
N SER A 429 -16.64 2.01 -16.13
CA SER A 429 -16.52 3.27 -15.36
C SER A 429 -16.35 3.07 -13.85
N THR A 430 -16.62 1.86 -13.37
CA THR A 430 -16.41 1.46 -11.96
C THR A 430 -14.96 1.05 -11.67
N LEU A 431 -14.05 1.09 -12.67
CA LEU A 431 -12.64 0.83 -12.44
C LEU A 431 -12.09 1.76 -11.36
N GLY A 432 -11.56 1.19 -10.30
CA GLY A 432 -10.98 1.92 -9.18
C GLY A 432 -9.70 1.27 -8.67
N GLY A 433 -8.96 2.02 -7.89
CA GLY A 433 -7.78 1.55 -7.15
C GLY A 433 -7.98 1.69 -5.65
N GLY A 434 -7.16 0.98 -4.89
CA GLY A 434 -7.18 1.01 -3.42
C GLY A 434 -6.28 2.09 -2.79
N TRP A 435 -5.74 3.01 -3.59
CA TRP A 435 -4.68 3.95 -3.19
C TRP A 435 -3.38 3.25 -2.74
N HIS A 436 -3.14 2.09 -3.32
CA HIS A 436 -2.02 1.21 -3.02
C HIS A 436 -0.86 1.40 -3.98
N HIS A 437 -0.21 2.56 -3.92
CA HIS A 437 0.88 2.91 -4.84
C HIS A 437 2.11 2.03 -4.59
N MET A 438 2.52 1.24 -5.58
CA MET A 438 3.62 0.26 -5.48
C MET A 438 4.54 0.31 -6.70
N GLY A 439 5.72 -0.29 -6.58
CA GLY A 439 6.57 -0.75 -7.69
C GLY A 439 7.50 0.28 -8.34
N THR A 440 7.34 1.57 -8.12
CA THR A 440 8.05 2.64 -8.86
C THR A 440 9.57 2.70 -8.65
N THR A 441 10.09 1.97 -7.69
CA THR A 441 11.53 1.79 -7.42
C THR A 441 11.81 0.33 -7.08
N ARG A 442 11.24 -0.58 -7.88
CA ARG A 442 11.17 -2.01 -7.64
C ARG A 442 12.51 -2.65 -7.27
N MET A 443 12.44 -3.68 -6.44
CA MET A 443 13.57 -4.48 -5.99
C MET A 443 13.95 -5.53 -7.03
N HIS A 444 15.26 -5.72 -7.25
CA HIS A 444 15.81 -6.81 -8.04
C HIS A 444 17.31 -6.97 -7.75
N GLU A 445 17.86 -8.18 -7.89
CA GLU A 445 19.30 -8.43 -7.71
C GLU A 445 20.17 -7.65 -8.70
N SER A 446 19.71 -7.50 -9.93
CA SER A 446 20.42 -6.80 -10.99
C SER A 446 19.89 -5.38 -11.22
N PRO A 447 20.77 -4.38 -11.37
CA PRO A 447 20.38 -3.01 -11.70
C PRO A 447 19.69 -2.87 -13.07
N ARG A 448 19.81 -3.87 -13.95
CA ARG A 448 19.10 -3.92 -15.23
C ARG A 448 17.59 -4.11 -15.07
N TRP A 449 17.14 -4.62 -13.93
CA TRP A 449 15.74 -5.01 -13.71
C TRP A 449 15.13 -4.42 -12.45
N GLY A 450 15.93 -3.74 -11.63
CA GLY A 450 15.46 -3.06 -10.42
C GLY A 450 16.21 -1.78 -10.10
N VAL A 451 15.59 -0.94 -9.28
CA VAL A 451 16.17 0.29 -8.76
C VAL A 451 16.94 0.04 -7.48
N VAL A 452 16.42 -0.87 -6.65
CA VAL A 452 17.05 -1.27 -5.39
C VAL A 452 17.40 -2.76 -5.38
N ASP A 453 18.43 -3.09 -4.62
CA ASP A 453 18.86 -4.47 -4.35
C ASP A 453 17.94 -5.18 -3.32
N PRO A 454 18.15 -6.47 -3.00
CA PRO A 454 17.38 -7.21 -2.01
C PRO A 454 17.40 -6.61 -0.60
N SER A 455 18.35 -5.74 -0.27
CA SER A 455 18.47 -5.01 1.00
C SER A 455 17.79 -3.62 0.97
N CYS A 456 17.06 -3.31 -0.12
CA CYS A 456 16.45 -2.02 -0.38
C CYS A 456 17.46 -0.87 -0.62
N GLN A 457 18.73 -1.15 -0.88
CA GLN A 457 19.73 -0.16 -1.22
C GLN A 457 19.64 0.18 -2.71
N VAL A 458 19.72 1.46 -3.06
CA VAL A 458 19.75 1.90 -4.48
C VAL A 458 21.02 1.41 -5.15
N HIS A 459 20.88 0.75 -6.29
CA HIS A 459 22.04 0.26 -7.06
C HIS A 459 22.99 1.40 -7.42
N GLY A 460 24.27 1.24 -7.13
CA GLY A 460 25.31 2.23 -7.38
C GLY A 460 25.42 3.36 -6.34
N LEU A 461 24.53 3.40 -5.34
CA LEU A 461 24.50 4.41 -4.27
C LEU A 461 24.51 3.73 -2.89
N PRO A 462 25.67 3.33 -2.36
CA PRO A 462 25.78 2.50 -1.16
C PRO A 462 25.24 3.14 0.12
N ASN A 463 25.07 4.44 0.17
CA ASN A 463 24.53 5.16 1.31
C ASN A 463 23.11 5.69 1.09
N LEU A 464 22.38 5.16 0.08
CA LEU A 464 20.97 5.50 -0.17
C LEU A 464 20.13 4.24 -0.20
N SER A 465 19.08 4.20 0.61
CA SER A 465 18.09 3.12 0.62
C SER A 465 16.67 3.67 0.42
N ILE A 466 15.74 2.79 0.04
CA ILE A 466 14.33 3.15 -0.15
C ILE A 466 13.47 2.26 0.74
N ALA A 467 12.55 2.87 1.48
CA ALA A 467 11.54 2.21 2.29
C ALA A 467 10.14 2.44 1.73
N GLY A 468 9.26 1.46 1.93
CA GLY A 468 7.86 1.55 1.51
C GLY A 468 7.53 0.64 0.32
N ALA A 469 6.29 0.71 -0.15
CA ALA A 469 5.78 -0.19 -1.19
C ALA A 469 6.34 0.11 -2.60
N SER A 470 7.07 1.22 -2.79
CA SER A 470 7.72 1.52 -4.07
C SER A 470 8.73 0.44 -4.50
N VAL A 471 9.28 -0.32 -3.54
CA VAL A 471 10.27 -1.35 -3.81
C VAL A 471 9.65 -2.71 -4.20
N PHE A 472 8.34 -2.86 -4.16
CA PHE A 472 7.66 -4.13 -4.45
C PHE A 472 7.83 -4.54 -5.92
N PRO A 473 8.31 -5.75 -6.22
CA PRO A 473 8.31 -6.29 -7.58
C PRO A 473 6.92 -6.66 -8.10
N THR A 474 6.03 -7.15 -7.22
CA THR A 474 4.63 -7.52 -7.47
C THR A 474 3.75 -6.99 -6.36
N GLY A 475 2.47 -6.74 -6.66
CA GLY A 475 1.51 -6.18 -5.71
C GLY A 475 0.88 -7.18 -4.76
N GLY A 476 0.83 -8.46 -5.15
CA GLY A 476 0.08 -9.49 -4.42
C GLY A 476 -1.43 -9.22 -4.36
N GLY A 477 -2.15 -10.07 -3.67
CA GLY A 477 -3.62 -9.99 -3.54
C GLY A 477 -4.12 -9.24 -2.29
N VAL A 478 -3.26 -8.51 -1.55
CA VAL A 478 -3.62 -7.89 -0.26
C VAL A 478 -3.00 -6.51 -0.08
N ASN A 479 -3.61 -5.69 0.78
CA ASN A 479 -3.16 -4.32 1.05
C ASN A 479 -1.67 -4.27 1.46
N PRO A 480 -0.88 -3.30 0.96
CA PRO A 480 0.58 -3.30 1.10
C PRO A 480 1.10 -2.88 2.48
N THR A 481 0.25 -2.27 3.34
CA THR A 481 0.74 -1.57 4.54
C THR A 481 1.46 -2.49 5.52
N LEU A 482 0.93 -3.69 5.81
CA LEU A 482 1.60 -4.61 6.73
C LEU A 482 2.96 -5.06 6.17
N THR A 483 3.03 -5.34 4.86
CA THR A 483 4.26 -5.75 4.17
C THR A 483 5.29 -4.62 4.12
N LEU A 484 4.89 -3.39 3.85
CA LEU A 484 5.83 -2.26 3.86
C LEU A 484 6.38 -1.97 5.25
N VAL A 485 5.59 -2.17 6.33
CA VAL A 485 6.07 -2.04 7.71
C VAL A 485 7.07 -3.15 8.02
N ALA A 486 6.79 -4.40 7.64
CA ALA A 486 7.73 -5.52 7.78
C ALA A 486 9.06 -5.28 7.05
N LEU A 487 9.01 -4.82 5.78
CA LEU A 487 10.21 -4.45 5.02
C LEU A 487 10.97 -3.28 5.66
N SER A 488 10.28 -2.32 6.25
CA SER A 488 10.90 -1.19 6.95
C SER A 488 11.67 -1.64 8.20
N LEU A 489 11.13 -2.61 8.93
CA LEU A 489 11.83 -3.25 10.06
C LEU A 489 13.07 -4.03 9.58
N ARG A 490 12.93 -4.80 8.49
CA ARG A 490 14.04 -5.54 7.88
C ARG A 490 15.15 -4.59 7.41
N LEU A 491 14.80 -3.49 6.77
CA LEU A 491 15.75 -2.45 6.36
C LEU A 491 16.42 -1.82 7.58
N SER A 492 15.68 -1.48 8.63
CA SER A 492 16.24 -0.92 9.86
C SER A 492 17.29 -1.84 10.49
N ASP A 493 17.02 -3.16 10.57
CA ASP A 493 17.99 -4.12 11.09
C ASP A 493 19.26 -4.20 10.21
N SER A 494 19.11 -4.09 8.89
CA SER A 494 20.25 -4.02 7.97
C SER A 494 21.09 -2.75 8.18
N LEU A 495 20.41 -1.60 8.34
CA LEU A 495 21.07 -0.31 8.59
C LEU A 495 21.78 -0.28 9.94
N LYS A 496 21.21 -0.89 11.00
CA LYS A 496 21.88 -1.02 12.30
C LYS A 496 23.21 -1.74 12.18
N ARG A 497 23.27 -2.84 11.42
CA ARG A 497 24.52 -3.55 11.15
C ARG A 497 25.52 -2.72 10.34
N LYS A 498 25.04 -1.96 9.37
CA LYS A 498 25.87 -1.12 8.48
C LYS A 498 26.45 0.12 9.17
N LEU A 499 25.73 0.67 10.13
CA LEU A 499 26.11 1.88 10.86
C LEU A 499 26.63 1.60 12.27
N ALA A 500 26.81 0.33 12.60
CA ALA A 500 27.36 -0.11 13.90
C ALA A 500 28.69 0.55 14.26
#